data_b92c89383a4d0f1fe6bea3747b9238f6
#
_entry.id   b92c89383a4d0f1fe6bea3747b9238f6
#
_cell.length_a   1.000
_cell.length_b   1.000
_cell.length_c   1.000
_cell.angle_alpha   90.00
_cell.angle_beta   90.00
_cell.angle_gamma   90.00
#
_symmetry.space_group_name_H-M   'P 1'
#
loop_
_entity.id
_entity.type
_entity.pdbx_description
1 polymer ?
#
loop_
_entity_poly.entity_id
_entity_poly.type
_entity_poly.pdbx_seq_one_letter_code
_entity_poly.pdbx_strand_id
1 'polypeptide(L)'
;MNRIPIHTLLWLVTMLFLSGGWSTAQHSNLPICTAQNEQLFPDIVSDGNRGAIIAWMDARNGNRDVFIQRIDAKGKTLWKEDGIAICQLPGSQGWPILIPVSDNNGTIFVWRDSRNGNPDLYAQRIDINGTELWEKNGIPICQNLASQDDPKAIADGEDGVIVVWEDWRNNRQDLFAQRVNGKGEAIWSKDGVAVYDGAGDQYDPSLTTDQTGGAIFAWWDISTPEWRVFSQRISADGRKLWPERGLTVCEANGNQGGPSVISDGSSGAFIVWSDYRNDPAIFTTSDLYAQRINANGQRLWNPDGIVICDQMENQQQPFITHVNHGIGGIVITWWDDRDVFSDIYAQWINGDGEPMWALNGLPICIAEGEQRQPKLIRDKSDGTIIYWLDYRGDYGNKATSAIYAQRIDKNGRSLWALNGMPICLADGGQMTPDAIMTDNIALIAWSDGRNGDSYDIDIYADLILLNSKITE
;
A
#
# COMPACT_ATOMS: atom_id res chain seq x y z
N MET A 1 -44.97 61.03 42.42
CA MET A 1 -43.94 61.00 41.41
C MET A 1 -43.00 59.83 41.77
N ASN A 2 -43.40 58.61 41.43
CA ASN A 2 -42.70 57.40 41.84
C ASN A 2 -42.07 56.78 40.60
N ARG A 3 -40.76 56.58 40.65
CA ARG A 3 -39.99 55.84 39.66
C ARG A 3 -40.12 54.33 39.92
N ILE A 4 -40.50 53.60 38.88
CA ILE A 4 -40.51 52.13 38.90
C ILE A 4 -39.16 51.64 38.39
N PRO A 5 -38.46 50.71 39.05
CA PRO A 5 -37.22 50.12 38.54
C PRO A 5 -37.50 48.98 37.58
N ILE A 6 -36.83 48.95 36.46
CA ILE A 6 -36.85 47.95 35.45
C ILE A 6 -36.01 46.77 35.96
N HIS A 7 -36.64 45.61 36.20
CA HIS A 7 -35.98 44.33 36.44
C HIS A 7 -35.47 43.73 35.12
N THR A 8 -34.17 43.68 34.97
CA THR A 8 -33.49 42.94 33.91
C THR A 8 -33.60 41.46 34.18
N LEU A 9 -34.36 40.76 33.35
CA LEU A 9 -34.45 39.28 33.39
C LEU A 9 -33.22 38.72 32.66
N LEU A 10 -32.28 38.21 33.44
CA LEU A 10 -31.12 37.45 32.95
C LEU A 10 -31.60 36.01 32.68
N TRP A 11 -31.72 35.64 31.38
CA TRP A 11 -31.87 34.24 31.00
C TRP A 11 -30.52 33.57 31.05
N LEU A 12 -30.28 32.73 32.06
CA LEU A 12 -29.20 31.79 32.09
C LEU A 12 -29.54 30.65 31.11
N VAL A 13 -28.93 30.69 29.93
CA VAL A 13 -28.88 29.52 29.03
C VAL A 13 -27.81 28.58 29.59
N THR A 14 -28.23 27.62 30.36
CA THR A 14 -27.38 26.49 30.76
C THR A 14 -27.21 25.62 29.52
N MET A 15 -26.07 25.79 28.82
CA MET A 15 -25.62 24.80 27.85
C MET A 15 -25.25 23.54 28.64
N LEU A 16 -26.10 22.55 28.62
CA LEU A 16 -25.72 21.17 28.94
C LEU A 16 -24.80 20.71 27.82
N PHE A 17 -23.50 20.74 28.09
CA PHE A 17 -22.57 19.89 27.36
C PHE A 17 -22.89 18.45 27.74
N LEU A 18 -23.71 17.80 26.94
CA LEU A 18 -23.76 16.35 26.90
C LEU A 18 -22.37 15.91 26.41
N SER A 19 -21.46 15.65 27.34
CA SER A 19 -20.30 14.82 27.08
C SER A 19 -20.82 13.43 26.78
N GLY A 20 -21.24 13.22 25.53
CA GLY A 20 -21.36 11.88 24.98
C GLY A 20 -19.99 11.25 25.08
N GLY A 21 -19.81 10.41 26.09
CA GLY A 21 -18.61 9.60 26.23
C GLY A 21 -18.48 8.76 24.97
N TRP A 22 -17.57 9.13 24.10
CA TRP A 22 -17.06 8.25 23.07
C TRP A 22 -16.47 7.07 23.84
N SER A 23 -17.13 5.92 23.82
CA SER A 23 -16.48 4.67 24.15
C SER A 23 -15.33 4.55 23.13
N THR A 24 -14.15 4.99 23.53
CA THR A 24 -12.92 4.62 22.85
C THR A 24 -12.92 3.10 22.84
N ALA A 25 -13.16 2.51 21.67
CA ALA A 25 -12.83 1.11 21.48
C ALA A 25 -11.40 0.99 21.99
N GLN A 26 -11.22 0.20 23.04
CA GLN A 26 -9.91 0.04 23.66
C GLN A 26 -9.09 -0.73 22.64
N HIS A 27 -8.29 0.00 21.82
CA HIS A 27 -7.35 -0.59 20.88
C HIS A 27 -6.37 -1.43 21.70
N SER A 28 -6.34 -2.72 21.42
CA SER A 28 -5.56 -3.67 22.24
C SER A 28 -4.07 -3.63 21.91
N ASN A 29 -3.70 -3.05 20.75
CA ASN A 29 -2.33 -3.02 20.26
C ASN A 29 -1.59 -4.32 20.59
N LEU A 30 -1.94 -5.37 19.89
CA LEU A 30 -1.51 -6.74 20.16
C LEU A 30 -0.04 -6.92 19.78
N PRO A 31 0.83 -7.36 20.69
CA PRO A 31 2.20 -7.73 20.34
C PRO A 31 2.18 -8.98 19.45
N ILE A 32 2.80 -8.89 18.28
CA ILE A 32 2.96 -10.01 17.34
C ILE A 32 4.35 -10.61 17.47
N CYS A 33 5.36 -9.75 17.61
CA CYS A 33 6.73 -10.10 17.91
C CYS A 33 7.35 -8.99 18.76
N THR A 34 7.99 -9.38 19.88
CA THR A 34 8.71 -8.51 20.80
C THR A 34 10.10 -9.11 21.13
N ALA A 35 10.69 -9.79 20.18
CA ALA A 35 12.04 -10.33 20.29
C ALA A 35 13.08 -9.20 20.26
N GLN A 36 14.25 -9.43 20.84
CA GLN A 36 15.34 -8.46 20.86
C GLN A 36 15.77 -8.02 19.45
N ASN A 37 16.24 -6.80 19.31
CA ASN A 37 16.65 -6.12 18.07
C ASN A 37 15.46 -5.75 17.17
N GLU A 38 15.75 -5.33 15.94
CA GLU A 38 14.77 -4.76 15.02
C GLU A 38 13.87 -5.82 14.38
N GLN A 39 12.56 -5.56 14.39
CA GLN A 39 11.57 -6.19 13.54
C GLN A 39 10.89 -5.09 12.71
N LEU A 40 10.97 -5.19 11.38
CA LEU A 40 10.63 -4.11 10.46
C LEU A 40 9.83 -4.60 9.27
N PHE A 41 9.12 -3.65 8.63
CA PHE A 41 8.43 -3.83 7.37
C PHE A 41 7.44 -5.00 7.40
N PRO A 42 6.43 -4.97 8.28
CA PRO A 42 5.40 -5.98 8.25
C PRO A 42 4.60 -5.89 6.96
N ASP A 43 4.26 -7.05 6.41
CA ASP A 43 3.26 -7.25 5.38
C ASP A 43 2.20 -8.22 5.88
N ILE A 44 0.95 -8.06 5.48
CA ILE A 44 -0.18 -8.79 6.04
C ILE A 44 -1.14 -9.28 4.98
N VAL A 45 -1.56 -10.56 5.08
CA VAL A 45 -2.61 -11.13 4.24
C VAL A 45 -3.65 -11.87 5.08
N SER A 46 -4.84 -12.05 4.51
CA SER A 46 -5.88 -12.89 5.13
C SER A 46 -5.44 -14.34 5.21
N ASP A 47 -5.72 -15.00 6.34
CA ASP A 47 -5.53 -16.45 6.50
C ASP A 47 -6.72 -17.28 5.97
N GLY A 48 -7.71 -16.63 5.35
CA GLY A 48 -8.95 -17.27 4.87
C GLY A 48 -9.97 -17.64 5.97
N ASN A 49 -9.62 -17.50 7.25
CA ASN A 49 -10.44 -17.86 8.42
C ASN A 49 -10.72 -16.66 9.35
N ARG A 50 -10.83 -15.44 8.79
CA ARG A 50 -11.02 -14.16 9.50
C ARG A 50 -9.81 -13.69 10.29
N GLY A 51 -8.71 -14.41 10.27
CA GLY A 51 -7.42 -14.04 10.84
C GLY A 51 -6.49 -13.51 9.77
N ALA A 52 -5.20 -13.43 10.11
CA ALA A 52 -4.15 -12.95 9.23
C ALA A 52 -2.86 -13.77 9.38
N ILE A 53 -2.07 -13.74 8.33
CA ILE A 53 -0.64 -14.09 8.35
C ILE A 53 0.12 -12.77 8.17
N ILE A 54 1.09 -12.54 9.06
CA ILE A 54 1.94 -11.35 9.07
C ILE A 54 3.38 -11.81 8.89
N ALA A 55 4.11 -11.21 7.95
CA ALA A 55 5.54 -11.45 7.76
C ALA A 55 6.32 -10.17 8.07
N TRP A 56 7.56 -10.31 8.52
CA TRP A 56 8.44 -9.17 8.78
C TRP A 56 9.91 -9.54 8.57
N MET A 57 10.74 -8.53 8.49
CA MET A 57 12.19 -8.63 8.53
C MET A 57 12.63 -8.56 9.99
N ASP A 58 13.47 -9.48 10.42
CA ASP A 58 13.84 -9.73 11.82
C ASP A 58 15.36 -9.83 12.02
N ALA A 59 15.90 -9.01 12.90
CA ALA A 59 17.33 -8.95 13.17
C ALA A 59 17.76 -9.66 14.47
N ARG A 60 16.89 -10.44 15.12
CA ARG A 60 17.18 -11.09 16.40
C ARG A 60 18.42 -11.98 16.42
N ASN A 61 18.84 -12.50 15.27
CA ASN A 61 20.00 -13.41 15.14
C ASN A 61 21.28 -12.71 14.65
N GLY A 62 21.29 -11.38 14.52
CA GLY A 62 22.43 -10.57 14.11
C GLY A 62 22.50 -10.27 12.61
N ASN A 63 21.90 -11.08 11.73
CA ASN A 63 21.54 -10.75 10.35
C ASN A 63 20.01 -10.63 10.26
N ARG A 64 19.54 -10.07 9.18
CA ARG A 64 18.12 -9.95 8.92
C ARG A 64 17.61 -11.22 8.27
N ASP A 65 16.56 -11.80 8.86
CA ASP A 65 15.86 -13.01 8.42
C ASP A 65 14.39 -12.69 8.14
N VAL A 66 13.67 -13.57 7.47
CA VAL A 66 12.21 -13.46 7.29
C VAL A 66 11.50 -14.32 8.31
N PHE A 67 10.67 -13.69 9.13
CA PHE A 67 9.80 -14.35 10.12
C PHE A 67 8.34 -14.09 9.81
N ILE A 68 7.49 -14.98 10.33
CA ILE A 68 6.05 -14.92 10.14
C ILE A 68 5.30 -15.33 11.39
N GLN A 69 4.10 -14.79 11.55
CA GLN A 69 3.14 -15.18 12.58
C GLN A 69 1.73 -15.24 11.99
N ARG A 70 0.92 -16.14 12.49
CA ARG A 70 -0.51 -16.20 12.20
C ARG A 70 -1.31 -15.80 13.42
N ILE A 71 -2.33 -14.96 13.22
CA ILE A 71 -3.29 -14.57 14.26
C ILE A 71 -4.70 -14.99 13.87
N ASP A 72 -5.53 -15.29 14.86
CA ASP A 72 -6.97 -15.54 14.67
C ASP A 72 -7.78 -14.22 14.61
N ALA A 73 -9.10 -14.34 14.40
CA ALA A 73 -10.04 -13.21 14.36
C ALA A 73 -10.13 -12.40 15.68
N LYS A 74 -9.47 -12.82 16.73
CA LYS A 74 -9.40 -12.12 18.04
C LYS A 74 -7.99 -11.58 18.29
N GLY A 75 -7.07 -11.73 17.35
CA GLY A 75 -5.69 -11.32 17.46
C GLY A 75 -4.78 -12.26 18.25
N LYS A 76 -5.26 -13.45 18.63
CA LYS A 76 -4.43 -14.45 19.29
C LYS A 76 -3.44 -15.06 18.31
N THR A 77 -2.15 -15.06 18.66
CA THR A 77 -1.10 -15.76 17.90
C THR A 77 -1.33 -17.27 17.90
N LEU A 78 -1.17 -17.90 16.72
CA LEU A 78 -1.49 -19.32 16.52
C LEU A 78 -0.26 -20.18 16.32
N TRP A 79 0.89 -19.59 15.96
CA TRP A 79 2.16 -20.29 15.86
C TRP A 79 3.04 -20.01 17.11
N LYS A 80 4.31 -20.38 17.03
CA LYS A 80 5.28 -20.16 18.10
C LYS A 80 5.31 -18.70 18.52
N GLU A 81 5.52 -18.42 19.80
CA GLU A 81 5.80 -17.07 20.32
C GLU A 81 6.90 -16.40 19.51
N ASP A 82 6.72 -15.11 19.20
CA ASP A 82 7.58 -14.31 18.34
C ASP A 82 7.75 -14.85 16.92
N GLY A 83 6.87 -15.72 16.46
CA GLY A 83 6.82 -16.21 15.10
C GLY A 83 7.74 -17.38 14.77
N ILE A 84 7.66 -17.84 13.52
CA ILE A 84 8.50 -18.88 12.95
C ILE A 84 9.35 -18.32 11.80
N ALA A 85 10.59 -18.78 11.66
CA ALA A 85 11.47 -18.36 10.58
C ALA A 85 11.12 -19.12 9.29
N ILE A 86 11.11 -18.40 8.16
CA ILE A 86 11.01 -18.96 6.82
C ILE A 86 12.40 -19.21 6.22
N CYS A 87 13.31 -18.29 6.45
CA CYS A 87 14.69 -18.43 5.99
C CYS A 87 15.64 -17.83 7.04
N GLN A 88 16.67 -18.58 7.39
CA GLN A 88 17.73 -18.18 8.34
C GLN A 88 19.09 -18.59 7.78
N LEU A 89 19.34 -18.35 6.52
CA LEU A 89 20.63 -18.62 5.90
C LEU A 89 21.59 -17.44 6.09
N PRO A 90 22.93 -17.66 5.94
CA PRO A 90 23.90 -16.55 5.94
C PRO A 90 23.53 -15.48 4.90
N GLY A 91 23.83 -14.22 5.18
CA GLY A 91 23.39 -13.07 4.41
C GLY A 91 22.11 -12.47 4.99
N SER A 92 21.64 -11.38 4.39
CA SER A 92 20.39 -10.74 4.81
C SER A 92 19.23 -11.20 3.94
N GLN A 93 18.12 -11.53 4.59
CA GLN A 93 16.82 -11.76 3.98
C GLN A 93 15.86 -10.68 4.47
N GLY A 94 15.08 -10.08 3.55
CA GLY A 94 14.22 -8.99 3.96
C GLY A 94 13.19 -8.57 2.92
N TRP A 95 12.39 -7.56 3.29
CA TRP A 95 11.30 -7.04 2.48
C TRP A 95 10.34 -8.15 2.00
N PRO A 96 9.76 -8.92 2.93
CA PRO A 96 8.79 -9.95 2.55
C PRO A 96 7.55 -9.32 1.92
N ILE A 97 7.06 -9.96 0.86
CA ILE A 97 5.78 -9.65 0.22
C ILE A 97 4.92 -10.90 0.32
N LEU A 98 3.76 -10.76 0.91
CA LEU A 98 2.79 -11.83 1.10
C LEU A 98 1.76 -11.84 -0.03
N ILE A 99 1.50 -13.01 -0.59
CA ILE A 99 0.55 -13.19 -1.66
C ILE A 99 -0.50 -14.23 -1.23
N PRO A 100 -1.79 -13.84 -1.14
CA PRO A 100 -2.84 -14.78 -0.79
C PRO A 100 -2.98 -15.85 -1.86
N VAL A 101 -3.23 -17.11 -1.46
CA VAL A 101 -3.55 -18.21 -2.36
C VAL A 101 -5.06 -18.45 -2.42
N SER A 102 -5.57 -18.93 -3.56
CA SER A 102 -7.01 -19.02 -3.83
C SER A 102 -7.72 -20.07 -2.97
N ASP A 103 -7.02 -21.12 -2.55
CA ASP A 103 -7.55 -22.20 -1.70
C ASP A 103 -7.66 -21.81 -0.21
N ASN A 104 -7.25 -20.57 0.16
CA ASN A 104 -7.20 -20.08 1.54
C ASN A 104 -6.43 -21.02 2.49
N ASN A 105 -5.49 -21.81 1.98
CA ASN A 105 -4.70 -22.76 2.73
C ASN A 105 -3.23 -22.33 2.82
N GLY A 106 -2.99 -21.15 3.38
CA GLY A 106 -1.66 -20.60 3.55
C GLY A 106 -1.38 -19.36 2.69
N THR A 107 -0.13 -19.14 2.32
CA THR A 107 0.30 -17.98 1.53
C THR A 107 1.60 -18.26 0.80
N ILE A 108 1.90 -17.45 -0.22
CA ILE A 108 3.21 -17.39 -0.86
C ILE A 108 3.94 -16.15 -0.33
N PHE A 109 5.25 -16.26 -0.12
CA PHE A 109 6.14 -15.15 0.20
C PHE A 109 7.13 -14.96 -0.92
N VAL A 110 7.43 -13.72 -1.21
CA VAL A 110 8.60 -13.33 -2.01
C VAL A 110 9.48 -12.44 -1.15
N TRP A 111 10.80 -12.62 -1.20
CA TRP A 111 11.72 -11.77 -0.46
C TRP A 111 13.03 -11.57 -1.22
N ARG A 112 13.73 -10.53 -0.82
CA ARG A 112 15.11 -10.24 -1.25
C ARG A 112 16.07 -11.00 -0.36
N ASP A 113 17.07 -11.66 -0.96
CA ASP A 113 17.98 -12.58 -0.28
C ASP A 113 19.42 -12.41 -0.74
N SER A 114 20.31 -12.15 0.18
CA SER A 114 21.73 -11.94 -0.10
C SER A 114 22.63 -13.14 0.26
N ARG A 115 22.03 -14.36 0.34
CA ARG A 115 22.78 -15.60 0.69
C ARG A 115 23.96 -15.91 -0.22
N ASN A 116 23.91 -15.44 -1.47
CA ASN A 116 24.94 -15.66 -2.50
C ASN A 116 25.89 -14.45 -2.68
N GLY A 117 25.78 -13.42 -1.81
CA GLY A 117 26.60 -12.20 -1.85
C GLY A 117 25.91 -11.02 -2.54
N ASN A 118 25.20 -11.23 -3.65
CA ASN A 118 24.32 -10.24 -4.28
C ASN A 118 22.87 -10.44 -3.82
N PRO A 119 22.05 -9.41 -3.85
CA PRO A 119 20.61 -9.56 -3.69
C PRO A 119 19.99 -10.33 -4.86
N ASP A 120 19.42 -11.48 -4.54
CA ASP A 120 18.59 -12.31 -5.41
C ASP A 120 17.14 -12.29 -4.92
N LEU A 121 16.23 -12.87 -5.69
CA LEU A 121 14.83 -13.02 -5.29
C LEU A 121 14.49 -14.48 -5.06
N TYR A 122 13.89 -14.73 -3.90
CA TYR A 122 13.41 -16.05 -3.50
C TYR A 122 11.93 -16.02 -3.15
N ALA A 123 11.30 -17.18 -3.22
CA ALA A 123 9.92 -17.37 -2.78
C ALA A 123 9.73 -18.69 -2.03
N GLN A 124 8.75 -18.73 -1.15
CA GLN A 124 8.28 -19.93 -0.45
C GLN A 124 6.76 -19.92 -0.36
N ARG A 125 6.16 -21.09 -0.46
CA ARG A 125 4.75 -21.31 -0.13
C ARG A 125 4.66 -22.08 1.18
N ILE A 126 3.79 -21.62 2.08
CA ILE A 126 3.49 -22.35 3.32
C ILE A 126 2.01 -22.70 3.37
N ASP A 127 1.69 -23.75 4.13
CA ASP A 127 0.31 -24.07 4.49
C ASP A 127 -0.15 -23.24 5.71
N ILE A 128 -1.43 -23.39 6.07
CA ILE A 128 -2.06 -22.70 7.20
C ILE A 128 -1.45 -23.08 8.56
N ASN A 129 -0.67 -24.15 8.65
CA ASN A 129 0.03 -24.59 9.85
C ASN A 129 1.47 -24.05 9.91
N GLY A 130 1.92 -23.31 8.89
CA GLY A 130 3.27 -22.80 8.78
C GLY A 130 4.29 -23.80 8.22
N THR A 131 3.82 -24.88 7.55
CA THR A 131 4.69 -25.88 6.91
C THR A 131 5.12 -25.39 5.54
N GLU A 132 6.43 -25.40 5.26
CA GLU A 132 6.98 -25.12 3.94
C GLU A 132 6.49 -26.15 2.92
N LEU A 133 5.93 -25.70 1.79
CA LEU A 133 5.39 -26.57 0.73
C LEU A 133 6.33 -26.66 -0.47
N TRP A 134 7.24 -25.71 -0.64
CA TRP A 134 8.29 -25.76 -1.66
C TRP A 134 9.62 -26.19 -1.05
N GLU A 135 10.71 -26.06 -1.79
CA GLU A 135 12.05 -26.41 -1.31
C GLU A 135 12.39 -25.62 -0.04
N LYS A 136 13.03 -26.30 0.93
CA LYS A 136 13.42 -25.69 2.20
C LYS A 136 14.25 -24.43 2.00
N ASN A 137 13.93 -23.37 2.75
CA ASN A 137 14.50 -22.02 2.63
C ASN A 137 14.18 -21.34 1.29
N GLY A 138 13.19 -21.79 0.57
CA GLY A 138 12.66 -21.15 -0.63
C GLY A 138 13.31 -21.55 -1.95
N ILE A 139 12.56 -21.33 -3.01
CA ILE A 139 13.00 -21.48 -4.40
C ILE A 139 13.50 -20.17 -4.95
N PRO A 140 14.49 -20.15 -5.83
CA PRO A 140 14.92 -18.92 -6.50
C PRO A 140 13.88 -18.48 -7.56
N ILE A 141 13.56 -17.21 -7.58
CA ILE A 141 12.80 -16.53 -8.65
C ILE A 141 13.78 -16.09 -9.75
N CYS A 142 14.88 -15.46 -9.34
CA CYS A 142 16.00 -15.06 -10.17
C CYS A 142 17.30 -15.21 -9.41
N GLN A 143 18.31 -15.77 -10.06
CA GLN A 143 19.67 -15.94 -9.55
C GLN A 143 20.72 -15.44 -10.57
N ASN A 144 20.41 -14.35 -11.27
CA ASN A 144 21.40 -13.71 -12.12
C ASN A 144 22.53 -13.13 -11.26
N LEU A 145 23.76 -13.08 -11.79
CA LEU A 145 24.93 -12.60 -11.04
C LEU A 145 24.87 -11.11 -10.65
N ALA A 146 24.03 -10.34 -11.29
CA ALA A 146 23.75 -8.95 -10.90
C ALA A 146 22.69 -8.88 -9.78
N SER A 147 22.54 -7.70 -9.19
CA SER A 147 21.52 -7.47 -8.16
C SER A 147 20.10 -7.46 -8.75
N GLN A 148 19.16 -8.03 -7.99
CA GLN A 148 17.73 -7.87 -8.18
C GLN A 148 17.16 -7.15 -6.96
N ASP A 149 16.44 -6.06 -7.21
CA ASP A 149 15.96 -5.16 -6.16
C ASP A 149 14.49 -4.76 -6.38
N ASP A 150 13.90 -4.13 -5.36
CA ASP A 150 12.54 -3.60 -5.35
C ASP A 150 11.47 -4.53 -5.92
N PRO A 151 11.37 -5.80 -5.46
CA PRO A 151 10.34 -6.71 -5.95
C PRO A 151 8.94 -6.19 -5.62
N LYS A 152 8.01 -6.41 -6.57
CA LYS A 152 6.56 -6.32 -6.34
C LYS A 152 5.94 -7.63 -6.81
N ALA A 153 4.86 -8.06 -6.17
CA ALA A 153 4.26 -9.34 -6.49
C ALA A 153 2.73 -9.32 -6.37
N ILE A 154 2.08 -10.15 -7.19
CA ILE A 154 0.65 -10.40 -7.15
C ILE A 154 0.35 -11.90 -7.32
N ALA A 155 -0.82 -12.34 -6.89
CA ALA A 155 -1.33 -13.66 -7.23
C ALA A 155 -1.51 -13.80 -8.75
N ASP A 156 -1.17 -14.97 -9.31
CA ASP A 156 -1.32 -15.25 -10.75
C ASP A 156 -2.74 -15.70 -11.14
N GLY A 157 -3.63 -15.87 -10.15
CA GLY A 157 -4.99 -16.37 -10.32
C GLY A 157 -5.13 -17.89 -10.36
N GLU A 158 -4.01 -18.65 -10.27
CA GLU A 158 -3.96 -20.12 -10.32
C GLU A 158 -3.08 -20.72 -9.18
N ASP A 159 -3.14 -20.12 -7.99
CA ASP A 159 -2.35 -20.49 -6.80
C ASP A 159 -0.84 -20.25 -6.92
N GLY A 160 -0.42 -19.48 -7.89
CA GLY A 160 0.96 -19.04 -8.13
C GLY A 160 1.15 -17.55 -7.89
N VAL A 161 2.30 -17.05 -8.33
CA VAL A 161 2.71 -15.66 -8.16
C VAL A 161 3.34 -15.10 -9.43
N ILE A 162 3.07 -13.82 -9.72
CA ILE A 162 3.84 -13.02 -10.69
C ILE A 162 4.62 -11.98 -9.92
N VAL A 163 5.93 -11.95 -10.15
CA VAL A 163 6.88 -11.03 -9.52
C VAL A 163 7.51 -10.16 -10.58
N VAL A 164 7.64 -8.86 -10.33
CA VAL A 164 8.44 -7.92 -11.12
C VAL A 164 9.54 -7.35 -10.22
N TRP A 165 10.68 -7.00 -10.80
CA TRP A 165 11.82 -6.42 -10.07
C TRP A 165 12.68 -5.53 -10.93
N GLU A 166 13.50 -4.71 -10.29
CA GLU A 166 14.58 -3.95 -10.86
C GLU A 166 15.82 -4.85 -10.97
N ASP A 167 16.42 -4.94 -12.15
CA ASP A 167 17.48 -5.89 -12.48
C ASP A 167 18.71 -5.20 -13.08
N TRP A 168 19.88 -5.46 -12.52
CA TRP A 168 21.14 -4.81 -12.92
C TRP A 168 21.98 -5.64 -13.89
N ARG A 169 21.44 -6.72 -14.49
CA ARG A 169 22.17 -7.66 -15.37
C ARG A 169 22.82 -7.00 -16.59
N ASN A 170 22.30 -5.87 -17.05
CA ASN A 170 22.79 -5.12 -18.20
C ASN A 170 23.64 -3.89 -17.81
N ASN A 171 24.14 -3.80 -16.56
CA ASN A 171 24.82 -2.65 -15.96
C ASN A 171 23.99 -1.36 -15.97
N ARG A 172 22.69 -1.49 -15.96
CA ARG A 172 21.67 -0.45 -15.79
C ARG A 172 20.44 -1.10 -15.15
N GLN A 173 19.54 -0.30 -14.69
CA GLN A 173 18.32 -0.74 -14.03
C GLN A 173 17.24 -1.03 -15.08
N ASP A 174 17.02 -2.30 -15.36
CA ASP A 174 15.99 -2.79 -16.28
C ASP A 174 14.87 -3.48 -15.47
N LEU A 175 13.71 -3.72 -16.08
CA LEU A 175 12.60 -4.42 -15.45
C LEU A 175 12.44 -5.83 -15.99
N PHE A 176 12.49 -6.80 -15.09
CA PHE A 176 12.23 -8.20 -15.37
C PHE A 176 11.07 -8.73 -14.53
N ALA A 177 10.41 -9.77 -15.02
CA ALA A 177 9.34 -10.41 -14.29
C ALA A 177 9.38 -11.94 -14.49
N GLN A 178 8.85 -12.67 -13.49
CA GLN A 178 8.70 -14.12 -13.52
C GLN A 178 7.32 -14.51 -13.02
N ARG A 179 6.73 -15.53 -13.62
CA ARG A 179 5.56 -16.24 -13.12
C ARG A 179 5.98 -17.61 -12.58
N VAL A 180 5.60 -17.89 -11.33
CA VAL A 180 5.81 -19.18 -10.68
C VAL A 180 4.45 -19.77 -10.34
N ASN A 181 4.22 -21.03 -10.70
CA ASN A 181 2.96 -21.71 -10.40
C ASN A 181 2.86 -22.19 -8.94
N GLY A 182 1.70 -22.68 -8.53
CA GLY A 182 1.45 -23.16 -7.17
C GLY A 182 2.34 -24.33 -6.70
N LYS A 183 3.08 -24.98 -7.63
CA LYS A 183 4.06 -26.03 -7.31
C LYS A 183 5.48 -25.52 -7.13
N GLY A 184 5.72 -24.22 -7.34
CA GLY A 184 7.03 -23.62 -7.28
C GLY A 184 7.84 -23.75 -8.58
N GLU A 185 7.20 -24.01 -9.71
CA GLU A 185 7.85 -24.12 -11.02
C GLU A 185 7.76 -22.79 -11.76
N ALA A 186 8.91 -22.30 -12.27
CA ALA A 186 8.95 -21.13 -13.13
C ALA A 186 8.22 -21.41 -14.45
N ILE A 187 7.28 -20.56 -14.81
CA ILE A 187 6.47 -20.68 -16.03
C ILE A 187 7.10 -19.92 -17.19
N TRP A 188 7.66 -18.77 -16.93
CA TRP A 188 8.35 -17.99 -17.95
C TRP A 188 9.81 -18.42 -18.08
N SER A 189 10.59 -17.73 -18.93
CA SER A 189 12.00 -18.06 -19.15
C SER A 189 12.79 -18.06 -17.84
N LYS A 190 13.85 -18.86 -17.76
CA LYS A 190 14.75 -18.87 -16.62
C LYS A 190 15.27 -17.46 -16.34
N ASP A 191 15.30 -17.09 -15.06
CA ASP A 191 15.68 -15.77 -14.56
C ASP A 191 14.80 -14.63 -15.09
N GLY A 192 13.57 -14.95 -15.53
CA GLY A 192 12.52 -13.99 -15.91
C GLY A 192 12.53 -13.58 -17.38
N VAL A 193 11.45 -12.88 -17.76
CA VAL A 193 11.29 -12.20 -19.04
C VAL A 193 11.46 -10.70 -18.84
N ALA A 194 12.05 -10.00 -19.83
CA ALA A 194 12.12 -8.55 -19.77
C ALA A 194 10.73 -7.93 -19.92
N VAL A 195 10.29 -7.18 -18.91
CA VAL A 195 9.17 -6.23 -19.07
C VAL A 195 9.63 -5.11 -19.97
N TYR A 196 10.79 -4.54 -19.65
CA TYR A 196 11.53 -3.62 -20.50
C TYR A 196 13.03 -3.69 -20.15
N ASP A 197 13.87 -3.78 -21.20
CA ASP A 197 15.32 -3.82 -21.13
C ASP A 197 15.98 -2.88 -22.17
N GLY A 198 15.28 -1.79 -22.48
CA GLY A 198 15.70 -0.78 -23.44
C GLY A 198 16.76 0.20 -22.91
N ALA A 199 16.89 1.36 -23.55
CA ALA A 199 17.81 2.39 -23.10
C ALA A 199 17.28 3.11 -21.84
N GLY A 200 18.19 3.65 -21.01
CA GLY A 200 17.87 4.35 -19.76
C GLY A 200 17.65 3.40 -18.60
N ASP A 201 17.42 3.94 -17.43
CA ASP A 201 17.04 3.20 -16.24
C ASP A 201 15.52 3.27 -16.04
N GLN A 202 14.95 2.17 -15.52
CA GLN A 202 13.55 2.04 -15.21
C GLN A 202 13.36 1.88 -13.70
N TYR A 203 12.35 2.57 -13.16
CA TYR A 203 12.15 2.70 -11.72
C TYR A 203 10.71 2.47 -11.28
N ASP A 204 10.56 2.12 -10.00
CA ASP A 204 9.28 2.00 -9.29
C ASP A 204 8.25 1.16 -10.05
N PRO A 205 8.55 -0.11 -10.34
CA PRO A 205 7.58 -0.97 -11.00
C PRO A 205 6.35 -1.18 -10.12
N SER A 206 5.18 -1.05 -10.73
CA SER A 206 3.89 -1.40 -10.15
C SER A 206 3.23 -2.43 -11.05
N LEU A 207 2.46 -3.38 -10.50
CA LEU A 207 1.81 -4.41 -11.31
C LEU A 207 0.42 -4.74 -10.82
N THR A 208 -0.41 -5.25 -11.73
CA THR A 208 -1.74 -5.77 -11.47
C THR A 208 -2.06 -6.95 -12.38
N THR A 209 -3.06 -7.75 -12.00
CA THR A 209 -3.54 -8.84 -12.85
C THR A 209 -4.15 -8.34 -14.16
N ASP A 210 -3.90 -9.06 -15.24
CA ASP A 210 -4.60 -8.84 -16.52
C ASP A 210 -5.90 -9.65 -16.64
N GLN A 211 -6.33 -10.32 -15.58
CA GLN A 211 -7.52 -11.20 -15.50
C GLN A 211 -7.46 -12.45 -16.39
N THR A 212 -6.33 -12.75 -17.03
CA THR A 212 -6.15 -13.88 -17.95
C THR A 212 -4.92 -14.73 -17.61
N GLY A 213 -4.41 -14.60 -16.38
CA GLY A 213 -3.22 -15.30 -15.88
C GLY A 213 -1.90 -14.63 -16.20
N GLY A 214 -1.93 -13.44 -16.80
CA GLY A 214 -0.81 -12.54 -17.01
C GLY A 214 -0.87 -11.31 -16.11
N ALA A 215 -0.08 -10.29 -16.43
CA ALA A 215 -0.03 -9.06 -15.66
C ALA A 215 0.12 -7.82 -16.55
N ILE A 216 -0.32 -6.67 -16.00
CA ILE A 216 -0.07 -5.33 -16.53
C ILE A 216 0.87 -4.64 -15.56
N PHE A 217 1.93 -4.07 -16.11
CA PHE A 217 3.01 -3.39 -15.41
C PHE A 217 2.97 -1.91 -15.74
N ALA A 218 3.33 -1.07 -14.79
CA ALA A 218 3.60 0.35 -15.00
C ALA A 218 4.91 0.72 -14.33
N TRP A 219 5.67 1.64 -14.93
CA TRP A 219 6.96 2.12 -14.43
C TRP A 219 7.24 3.51 -14.98
N TRP A 220 8.25 4.18 -14.45
CA TRP A 220 8.77 5.37 -15.10
C TRP A 220 10.21 5.15 -15.60
N ASP A 221 10.58 5.88 -16.64
CA ASP A 221 11.75 5.65 -17.46
C ASP A 221 12.49 6.96 -17.72
N ILE A 222 13.82 6.95 -17.64
CA ILE A 222 14.70 8.10 -17.89
C ILE A 222 15.50 7.99 -19.19
N SER A 223 15.05 7.17 -20.13
CA SER A 223 15.69 7.03 -21.46
C SER A 223 15.61 8.29 -22.31
N THR A 224 14.74 9.22 -21.97
CA THR A 224 14.59 10.55 -22.59
C THR A 224 14.97 11.66 -21.62
N PRO A 225 15.20 12.91 -22.07
CA PRO A 225 15.49 14.01 -21.15
C PRO A 225 14.40 14.26 -20.10
N GLU A 226 13.16 13.91 -20.40
CA GLU A 226 12.02 13.96 -19.50
C GLU A 226 11.68 12.54 -19.03
N TRP A 227 11.35 12.39 -17.76
CA TRP A 227 10.86 11.13 -17.20
C TRP A 227 9.47 10.84 -17.74
N ARG A 228 9.20 9.59 -18.07
CA ARG A 228 7.93 9.18 -18.67
C ARG A 228 7.38 7.93 -18.00
N VAL A 229 6.07 7.90 -17.83
CA VAL A 229 5.36 6.70 -17.38
C VAL A 229 5.02 5.82 -18.56
N PHE A 230 5.43 4.55 -18.46
CA PHE A 230 5.16 3.49 -19.42
C PHE A 230 4.32 2.39 -18.81
N SER A 231 3.73 1.57 -19.67
CA SER A 231 3.01 0.37 -19.25
C SER A 231 3.19 -0.75 -20.29
N GLN A 232 3.22 -2.00 -19.81
CA GLN A 232 3.29 -3.20 -20.63
C GLN A 232 2.34 -4.25 -20.09
N ARG A 233 1.73 -5.03 -20.99
CA ARG A 233 0.95 -6.21 -20.63
C ARG A 233 1.69 -7.46 -21.09
N ILE A 234 1.88 -8.41 -20.18
CA ILE A 234 2.50 -9.71 -20.45
C ILE A 234 1.47 -10.81 -20.20
N SER A 235 1.31 -11.70 -21.18
CA SER A 235 0.38 -12.81 -21.12
C SER A 235 0.81 -13.91 -20.15
N ALA A 236 -0.09 -14.83 -19.86
CA ALA A 236 0.16 -15.98 -18.97
C ALA A 236 1.38 -16.83 -19.38
N ASP A 237 1.73 -16.86 -20.66
CA ASP A 237 2.88 -17.58 -21.23
C ASP A 237 4.13 -16.70 -21.44
N GLY A 238 4.15 -15.47 -20.91
CA GLY A 238 5.32 -14.60 -20.85
C GLY A 238 5.55 -13.75 -22.11
N ARG A 239 4.57 -13.60 -23.01
CA ARG A 239 4.68 -12.76 -24.21
C ARG A 239 4.17 -11.35 -23.96
N LYS A 240 4.91 -10.34 -24.46
CA LYS A 240 4.43 -8.96 -24.50
C LYS A 240 3.21 -8.86 -25.42
N LEU A 241 2.14 -8.25 -24.94
CA LEU A 241 0.88 -8.07 -25.67
C LEU A 241 0.71 -6.66 -26.24
N TRP A 242 1.43 -5.69 -25.71
CA TRP A 242 1.52 -4.32 -26.21
C TRP A 242 2.84 -4.11 -26.94
N PRO A 243 3.13 -2.92 -27.53
CA PRO A 243 4.38 -2.68 -28.24
C PRO A 243 5.62 -3.07 -27.45
N GLU A 244 6.68 -3.49 -28.13
CA GLU A 244 7.91 -4.03 -27.52
C GLU A 244 8.51 -3.12 -26.44
N ARG A 245 8.43 -1.81 -26.64
CA ARG A 245 8.92 -0.79 -25.70
C ARG A 245 7.90 -0.38 -24.62
N GLY A 246 6.76 -1.06 -24.56
CA GLY A 246 5.62 -0.62 -23.76
C GLY A 246 4.84 0.51 -24.43
N LEU A 247 3.77 0.92 -23.76
CA LEU A 247 2.93 2.04 -24.12
C LEU A 247 3.34 3.26 -23.29
N THR A 248 3.52 4.41 -23.90
CA THR A 248 3.55 5.68 -23.17
C THR A 248 2.16 5.96 -22.61
N VAL A 249 2.04 6.09 -21.31
CA VAL A 249 0.76 6.33 -20.62
C VAL A 249 0.29 7.76 -20.86
N CYS A 250 1.23 8.71 -20.88
CA CYS A 250 1.02 10.13 -21.09
C CYS A 250 2.08 10.70 -22.04
N GLU A 251 1.67 11.55 -23.01
CA GLU A 251 2.59 12.20 -23.96
C GLU A 251 2.85 13.68 -23.66
N ALA A 252 2.23 14.22 -22.60
CA ALA A 252 2.47 15.61 -22.21
C ALA A 252 3.94 15.87 -21.89
N ASN A 253 4.41 17.07 -22.18
CA ASN A 253 5.75 17.50 -21.78
C ASN A 253 5.86 17.61 -20.25
N GLY A 254 7.06 17.50 -19.73
CA GLY A 254 7.35 17.48 -18.30
C GLY A 254 7.56 16.06 -17.77
N ASN A 255 8.13 15.97 -16.58
CA ASN A 255 8.41 14.69 -15.94
C ASN A 255 7.15 14.04 -15.39
N GLN A 256 7.11 12.71 -15.47
CA GLN A 256 6.10 11.88 -14.83
C GLN A 256 6.80 10.76 -14.04
N GLY A 257 6.29 10.41 -12.87
CA GLY A 257 6.90 9.35 -12.04
C GLY A 257 5.96 8.74 -11.02
N GLY A 258 6.44 7.71 -10.32
CA GLY A 258 5.73 7.02 -9.24
C GLY A 258 4.36 6.45 -9.64
N PRO A 259 4.25 5.64 -10.70
CA PRO A 259 2.96 5.13 -11.14
C PRO A 259 2.42 4.06 -10.20
N SER A 260 1.12 4.14 -9.92
CA SER A 260 0.34 3.09 -9.27
C SER A 260 -0.66 2.51 -10.27
N VAL A 261 -0.72 1.19 -10.41
CA VAL A 261 -1.58 0.51 -11.39
C VAL A 261 -2.55 -0.46 -10.74
N ILE A 262 -3.78 -0.50 -11.23
CA ILE A 262 -4.78 -1.48 -10.82
C ILE A 262 -5.62 -1.92 -12.04
N SER A 263 -6.01 -3.19 -12.09
CA SER A 263 -6.83 -3.76 -13.17
C SER A 263 -8.13 -2.98 -13.35
N ASP A 264 -8.63 -2.85 -14.58
CA ASP A 264 -9.97 -2.29 -14.83
C ASP A 264 -11.08 -3.36 -14.83
N GLY A 265 -10.72 -4.63 -14.50
CA GLY A 265 -11.64 -5.77 -14.51
C GLY A 265 -11.95 -6.32 -15.91
N SER A 266 -11.34 -5.76 -16.97
CA SER A 266 -11.60 -6.13 -18.37
C SER A 266 -10.28 -6.29 -19.16
N SER A 267 -9.25 -6.80 -18.51
CA SER A 267 -7.89 -6.97 -19.03
C SER A 267 -7.19 -5.65 -19.43
N GLY A 268 -7.69 -4.52 -18.96
CA GLY A 268 -7.09 -3.21 -18.99
C GLY A 268 -6.66 -2.76 -17.60
N ALA A 269 -6.27 -1.50 -17.45
CA ALA A 269 -5.81 -0.94 -16.19
C ALA A 269 -6.16 0.54 -16.02
N PHE A 270 -6.30 0.97 -14.77
CA PHE A 270 -6.18 2.33 -14.33
C PHE A 270 -4.75 2.57 -13.84
N ILE A 271 -4.16 3.67 -14.24
CA ILE A 271 -2.80 4.09 -13.87
C ILE A 271 -2.88 5.52 -13.35
N VAL A 272 -2.34 5.76 -12.17
CA VAL A 272 -2.25 7.09 -11.53
C VAL A 272 -0.78 7.42 -11.32
N TRP A 273 -0.38 8.66 -11.53
CA TRP A 273 1.02 9.07 -11.41
C TRP A 273 1.17 10.50 -10.89
N SER A 274 2.36 10.83 -10.39
CA SER A 274 2.78 12.19 -10.11
C SER A 274 3.31 12.84 -11.40
N ASP A 275 2.84 14.06 -11.71
CA ASP A 275 3.12 14.77 -12.95
C ASP A 275 3.64 16.17 -12.71
N TYR A 276 4.79 16.49 -13.24
CA TYR A 276 5.50 17.77 -13.06
C TYR A 276 5.34 18.70 -14.26
N ARG A 277 4.33 18.48 -15.13
CA ARG A 277 4.14 19.30 -16.37
C ARG A 277 3.91 20.78 -16.10
N ASN A 278 3.38 21.14 -14.93
CA ASN A 278 3.11 22.50 -14.53
C ASN A 278 4.32 23.19 -13.86
N ASP A 279 5.35 22.42 -13.49
CA ASP A 279 6.63 22.93 -12.95
C ASP A 279 7.85 22.26 -13.64
N PRO A 280 8.02 22.42 -14.96
CA PRO A 280 9.03 21.67 -15.70
C PRO A 280 10.46 22.17 -15.45
N ALA A 281 10.65 23.30 -14.76
CA ALA A 281 11.97 23.93 -14.61
C ALA A 281 12.73 23.49 -13.35
N ILE A 282 12.01 23.22 -12.25
CA ILE A 282 12.60 22.96 -10.94
C ILE A 282 12.12 21.68 -10.28
N PHE A 283 11.09 21.03 -10.84
CA PHE A 283 10.53 19.73 -10.37
C PHE A 283 10.21 19.70 -8.87
N THR A 284 9.74 20.84 -8.33
CA THR A 284 9.44 20.98 -6.91
C THR A 284 7.98 20.77 -6.58
N THR A 285 7.09 20.89 -7.59
CA THR A 285 5.66 20.71 -7.41
C THR A 285 5.13 19.67 -8.39
N SER A 286 4.38 18.73 -7.87
CA SER A 286 3.76 17.65 -8.64
C SER A 286 2.25 17.63 -8.45
N ASP A 287 1.55 17.43 -9.54
CA ASP A 287 0.10 17.17 -9.57
C ASP A 287 -0.17 15.67 -9.69
N LEU A 288 -1.42 15.27 -9.52
CA LEU A 288 -1.84 13.89 -9.78
C LEU A 288 -2.69 13.80 -11.03
N TYR A 289 -2.30 12.88 -11.89
CA TYR A 289 -3.02 12.53 -13.13
C TYR A 289 -3.34 11.04 -13.17
N ALA A 290 -4.33 10.68 -13.98
CA ALA A 290 -4.70 9.30 -14.21
C ALA A 290 -5.05 9.03 -15.67
N GLN A 291 -4.90 7.76 -16.08
CA GLN A 291 -5.31 7.24 -17.38
C GLN A 291 -5.94 5.86 -17.19
N ARG A 292 -6.91 5.54 -18.06
CA ARG A 292 -7.43 4.18 -18.23
C ARG A 292 -6.99 3.63 -19.58
N ILE A 293 -6.40 2.44 -19.56
CA ILE A 293 -5.93 1.74 -20.77
C ILE A 293 -6.73 0.43 -20.90
N ASN A 294 -7.27 0.15 -22.07
CA ASN A 294 -8.00 -1.08 -22.33
C ASN A 294 -7.06 -2.26 -22.66
N ALA A 295 -7.63 -3.47 -22.81
CA ALA A 295 -6.90 -4.70 -23.12
C ALA A 295 -6.01 -4.62 -24.37
N ASN A 296 -6.35 -3.75 -25.34
CA ASN A 296 -5.61 -3.55 -26.59
C ASN A 296 -4.53 -2.45 -26.50
N GLY A 297 -4.32 -1.87 -25.32
CA GLY A 297 -3.37 -0.79 -25.11
C GLY A 297 -3.85 0.59 -25.58
N GLN A 298 -5.15 0.79 -25.74
CA GLN A 298 -5.71 2.08 -26.11
C GLN A 298 -6.05 2.89 -24.87
N ARG A 299 -5.59 4.13 -24.81
CA ARG A 299 -5.99 5.11 -23.79
C ARG A 299 -7.47 5.45 -23.97
N LEU A 300 -8.25 5.34 -22.89
CA LEU A 300 -9.70 5.53 -22.93
C LEU A 300 -10.14 6.94 -22.50
N TRP A 301 -9.29 7.66 -21.79
CA TRP A 301 -9.52 9.04 -21.39
C TRP A 301 -8.72 10.02 -22.26
N ASN A 302 -8.61 11.28 -21.83
CA ASN A 302 -7.80 12.26 -22.53
C ASN A 302 -6.38 11.71 -22.84
N PRO A 303 -5.80 11.91 -24.00
CA PRO A 303 -4.47 11.37 -24.38
C PRO A 303 -3.36 11.64 -23.35
N ASP A 304 -3.41 12.78 -22.68
CA ASP A 304 -2.43 13.18 -21.65
C ASP A 304 -2.91 12.92 -20.21
N GLY A 305 -3.93 12.07 -20.06
CA GLY A 305 -4.56 11.77 -18.78
C GLY A 305 -5.60 12.80 -18.36
N ILE A 306 -6.31 12.48 -17.29
CA ILE A 306 -7.23 13.38 -16.58
C ILE A 306 -6.59 13.88 -15.29
N VAL A 307 -6.92 15.10 -14.91
CA VAL A 307 -6.47 15.69 -13.63
C VAL A 307 -7.22 15.02 -12.48
N ILE A 308 -6.50 14.56 -11.48
CA ILE A 308 -7.04 14.12 -10.19
C ILE A 308 -6.95 15.27 -9.18
N CYS A 309 -5.80 15.90 -9.12
CA CYS A 309 -5.52 17.08 -8.32
C CYS A 309 -4.44 17.93 -8.97
N ASP A 310 -4.68 19.25 -9.08
CA ASP A 310 -3.76 20.24 -9.63
C ASP A 310 -3.65 21.49 -8.71
N GLN A 311 -3.75 21.27 -7.42
CA GLN A 311 -3.58 22.34 -6.43
C GLN A 311 -2.10 22.74 -6.31
N MET A 312 -1.87 23.93 -5.78
CA MET A 312 -0.50 24.41 -5.53
C MET A 312 0.26 23.43 -4.61
N GLU A 313 1.58 23.41 -4.74
CA GLU A 313 2.51 22.54 -4.04
C GLU A 313 2.36 21.05 -4.46
N ASN A 314 2.88 20.12 -3.67
CA ASN A 314 2.98 18.73 -4.05
C ASN A 314 1.73 17.90 -3.75
N GLN A 315 1.38 17.05 -4.68
CA GLN A 315 0.50 15.90 -4.47
C GLN A 315 1.29 14.64 -4.83
N GLN A 316 1.49 13.76 -3.86
CA GLN A 316 2.44 12.66 -4.00
C GLN A 316 1.95 11.33 -3.43
N GLN A 317 2.63 10.26 -3.84
CA GLN A 317 2.42 8.88 -3.38
C GLN A 317 0.96 8.45 -3.48
N PRO A 318 0.38 8.46 -4.69
CA PRO A 318 -0.98 7.99 -4.87
C PRO A 318 -1.07 6.49 -4.57
N PHE A 319 -2.02 6.10 -3.73
CA PHE A 319 -2.40 4.72 -3.51
C PHE A 319 -3.82 4.51 -4.01
N ILE A 320 -4.09 3.38 -4.68
CA ILE A 320 -5.36 3.17 -5.38
C ILE A 320 -6.02 1.83 -5.01
N THR A 321 -7.34 1.83 -5.01
CA THR A 321 -8.15 0.60 -4.90
C THR A 321 -9.39 0.67 -5.79
N HIS A 322 -9.98 -0.47 -6.09
CA HIS A 322 -11.27 -0.53 -6.80
C HIS A 322 -12.42 0.01 -5.97
N VAL A 323 -13.46 0.48 -6.66
CA VAL A 323 -14.79 0.68 -6.07
C VAL A 323 -15.73 -0.47 -6.44
N ASN A 324 -16.63 -0.83 -5.51
CA ASN A 324 -17.66 -1.86 -5.74
C ASN A 324 -18.96 -1.32 -6.30
N HIS A 325 -19.03 -0.02 -6.63
CA HIS A 325 -20.28 0.62 -7.03
C HIS A 325 -20.53 0.50 -8.53
N GLY A 326 -21.77 0.35 -8.90
CA GLY A 326 -22.28 -0.01 -10.22
C GLY A 326 -21.73 0.67 -11.48
N ILE A 327 -21.03 1.78 -11.37
CA ILE A 327 -20.32 2.45 -12.47
C ILE A 327 -18.80 2.18 -12.49
N GLY A 328 -18.30 1.38 -11.54
CA GLY A 328 -16.89 1.02 -11.44
C GLY A 328 -15.97 2.19 -11.11
N GLY A 329 -14.68 2.02 -11.38
CA GLY A 329 -13.66 3.04 -11.17
C GLY A 329 -12.74 2.74 -9.99
N ILE A 330 -12.05 3.78 -9.52
CA ILE A 330 -11.03 3.70 -8.48
C ILE A 330 -11.19 4.78 -7.42
N VAL A 331 -10.85 4.45 -6.17
CA VAL A 331 -10.54 5.44 -5.14
C VAL A 331 -9.04 5.61 -5.07
N ILE A 332 -8.61 6.85 -5.06
CA ILE A 332 -7.23 7.29 -4.96
C ILE A 332 -7.08 8.04 -3.66
N THR A 333 -6.02 7.78 -2.89
CA THR A 333 -5.62 8.61 -1.74
C THR A 333 -4.18 9.08 -1.94
N TRP A 334 -3.85 10.25 -1.42
CA TRP A 334 -2.52 10.85 -1.52
C TRP A 334 -2.24 11.76 -0.33
N TRP A 335 -1.00 12.15 -0.15
CA TRP A 335 -0.65 13.27 0.69
C TRP A 335 -0.51 14.54 -0.14
N ASP A 336 -0.87 15.67 0.44
CA ASP A 336 -1.08 16.93 -0.27
C ASP A 336 -0.48 18.07 0.52
N ASP A 337 0.44 18.79 -0.08
CA ASP A 337 1.19 19.91 0.55
C ASP A 337 0.56 21.28 0.27
N ARG A 338 -0.72 21.32 -0.22
CA ARG A 338 -1.40 22.61 -0.55
C ARG A 338 -1.53 23.59 0.62
N ASP A 339 -1.45 23.11 1.83
CA ASP A 339 -1.47 23.88 3.07
C ASP A 339 -0.06 23.92 3.72
N VAL A 340 0.04 24.39 4.95
CA VAL A 340 1.33 24.52 5.68
C VAL A 340 1.97 23.15 5.99
N PHE A 341 1.14 22.14 6.18
CA PHE A 341 1.54 20.79 6.50
C PHE A 341 1.00 19.83 5.43
N SER A 342 1.63 18.69 5.30
CA SER A 342 1.08 17.61 4.45
C SER A 342 -0.19 17.03 5.08
N ASP A 343 -1.25 16.97 4.30
CA ASP A 343 -2.57 16.48 4.67
C ASP A 343 -2.94 15.24 3.86
N ILE A 344 -4.00 14.53 4.26
CA ILE A 344 -4.51 13.38 3.52
C ILE A 344 -5.78 13.74 2.75
N TYR A 345 -5.74 13.50 1.44
CA TYR A 345 -6.87 13.68 0.52
C TYR A 345 -7.21 12.37 -0.19
N ALA A 346 -8.44 12.31 -0.71
CA ALA A 346 -8.88 11.20 -1.54
C ALA A 346 -9.87 11.65 -2.62
N GLN A 347 -9.94 10.89 -3.73
CA GLN A 347 -10.89 11.09 -4.80
C GLN A 347 -11.40 9.75 -5.33
N TRP A 348 -12.67 9.68 -5.67
CA TRP A 348 -13.23 8.60 -6.46
C TRP A 348 -13.42 9.04 -7.91
N ILE A 349 -12.78 8.32 -8.82
CA ILE A 349 -12.93 8.49 -10.26
C ILE A 349 -13.74 7.31 -10.80
N ASN A 350 -14.81 7.57 -11.54
CA ASN A 350 -15.61 6.53 -12.17
C ASN A 350 -14.92 5.93 -13.41
N GLY A 351 -15.50 4.88 -13.99
CA GLY A 351 -14.95 4.22 -15.17
C GLY A 351 -14.83 5.11 -16.40
N ASP A 352 -15.57 6.22 -16.50
CA ASP A 352 -15.57 7.19 -17.58
C ASP A 352 -14.56 8.34 -17.36
N GLY A 353 -13.89 8.36 -16.19
CA GLY A 353 -12.89 9.38 -15.83
C GLY A 353 -13.47 10.62 -15.17
N GLU A 354 -14.69 10.55 -14.65
CA GLU A 354 -15.35 11.68 -13.98
C GLU A 354 -15.11 11.61 -12.46
N PRO A 355 -14.76 12.72 -11.79
CA PRO A 355 -14.64 12.80 -10.35
C PRO A 355 -16.02 12.70 -9.70
N MET A 356 -16.16 11.80 -8.73
CA MET A 356 -17.42 11.54 -8.03
C MET A 356 -17.54 12.31 -6.72
N TRP A 357 -16.44 12.81 -6.19
CA TRP A 357 -16.37 13.68 -5.02
C TRP A 357 -15.96 15.12 -5.43
N ALA A 358 -15.63 15.96 -4.46
CA ALA A 358 -15.24 17.34 -4.73
C ALA A 358 -14.01 17.39 -5.68
N LEU A 359 -13.97 18.36 -6.59
CA LEU A 359 -12.82 18.61 -7.45
C LEU A 359 -11.57 18.81 -6.60
N ASN A 360 -10.45 18.27 -7.06
CA ASN A 360 -9.16 18.30 -6.36
C ASN A 360 -9.16 17.53 -5.02
N GLY A 361 -10.10 16.61 -4.85
CA GLY A 361 -10.15 15.68 -3.75
C GLY A 361 -10.95 16.14 -2.54
N LEU A 362 -11.34 15.14 -1.76
CA LEU A 362 -12.01 15.27 -0.48
C LEU A 362 -10.95 15.26 0.63
N PRO A 363 -10.93 16.24 1.56
CA PRO A 363 -10.04 16.18 2.72
C PRO A 363 -10.46 15.03 3.65
N ILE A 364 -9.52 14.14 3.92
CA ILE A 364 -9.69 13.00 4.83
C ILE A 364 -9.16 13.37 6.22
N CYS A 365 -7.99 13.99 6.27
CA CYS A 365 -7.38 14.57 7.45
C CYS A 365 -6.67 15.87 7.08
N ILE A 366 -7.00 16.94 7.79
CA ILE A 366 -6.41 18.29 7.71
C ILE A 366 -6.08 18.77 9.14
N ALA A 367 -5.57 17.88 9.97
CA ALA A 367 -5.19 18.23 11.34
C ALA A 367 -3.85 18.97 11.34
N GLU A 368 -3.63 19.76 12.37
CA GLU A 368 -2.35 20.44 12.57
C GLU A 368 -1.20 19.42 12.70
N GLY A 369 -0.08 19.63 12.03
CA GLY A 369 1.03 18.69 11.89
C GLY A 369 0.92 17.86 10.61
N GLU A 370 1.97 17.11 10.30
CA GLU A 370 2.05 16.39 9.04
C GLU A 370 1.29 15.08 9.07
N GLN A 371 0.63 14.74 7.97
CA GLN A 371 0.04 13.44 7.71
C GLN A 371 0.61 12.91 6.40
N ARG A 372 1.15 11.68 6.42
CA ARG A 372 1.90 11.12 5.29
C ARG A 372 1.64 9.63 5.08
N GLN A 373 2.07 9.14 3.91
CA GLN A 373 2.02 7.72 3.53
C GLN A 373 0.63 7.11 3.67
N PRO A 374 -0.42 7.72 3.10
CA PRO A 374 -1.72 7.12 3.15
C PRO A 374 -1.76 5.82 2.36
N LYS A 375 -2.42 4.83 2.93
CA LYS A 375 -2.85 3.62 2.23
C LYS A 375 -4.34 3.46 2.41
N LEU A 376 -4.93 2.56 1.64
CA LEU A 376 -6.37 2.31 1.73
C LEU A 376 -6.71 0.84 1.52
N ILE A 377 -7.75 0.42 2.19
CA ILE A 377 -8.40 -0.88 1.99
C ILE A 377 -9.89 -0.68 1.80
N ARG A 378 -10.47 -1.55 1.01
CA ARG A 378 -11.89 -1.54 0.72
C ARG A 378 -12.67 -2.28 1.80
N ASP A 379 -13.76 -1.72 2.30
CA ASP A 379 -14.68 -2.46 3.14
C ASP A 379 -15.76 -3.18 2.29
N LYS A 380 -16.41 -4.20 2.87
CA LYS A 380 -17.42 -5.00 2.17
C LYS A 380 -18.78 -4.27 2.02
N SER A 381 -18.97 -3.12 2.69
CA SER A 381 -20.20 -2.34 2.69
C SER A 381 -20.13 -1.10 1.82
N ASP A 382 -19.33 -1.17 0.75
CA ASP A 382 -19.14 -0.09 -0.22
C ASP A 382 -18.44 1.16 0.33
N GLY A 383 -17.69 1.05 1.42
CA GLY A 383 -16.84 2.10 1.93
C GLY A 383 -15.36 1.82 1.69
N THR A 384 -14.55 2.77 2.09
CA THR A 384 -13.09 2.68 2.05
C THR A 384 -12.53 3.10 3.40
N ILE A 385 -11.55 2.37 3.90
CA ILE A 385 -10.76 2.77 5.07
C ILE A 385 -9.43 3.27 4.55
N ILE A 386 -9.09 4.50 4.90
CA ILE A 386 -7.82 5.15 4.62
C ILE A 386 -7.07 5.24 5.95
N TYR A 387 -5.82 4.82 5.98
CA TYR A 387 -4.95 4.87 7.15
C TYR A 387 -3.61 5.51 6.79
N TRP A 388 -2.98 6.19 7.75
CA TRP A 388 -1.79 7.01 7.50
C TRP A 388 -0.90 7.11 8.73
N LEU A 389 0.33 7.60 8.52
CA LEU A 389 1.21 8.08 9.57
C LEU A 389 0.88 9.55 9.89
N ASP A 390 0.67 9.84 11.15
CA ASP A 390 0.21 11.12 11.66
C ASP A 390 1.19 11.69 12.68
N TYR A 391 1.62 12.92 12.46
CA TYR A 391 2.60 13.60 13.30
C TYR A 391 1.98 14.80 14.06
N ARG A 392 0.64 14.82 14.23
CA ARG A 392 -0.10 15.95 14.86
C ARG A 392 0.28 16.28 16.30
N GLY A 393 1.05 15.47 16.99
CA GLY A 393 1.51 15.70 18.36
C GLY A 393 2.96 16.17 18.45
N ASP A 394 3.65 16.32 17.32
CA ASP A 394 5.10 16.51 17.30
C ASP A 394 5.48 17.96 16.96
N TYR A 395 5.45 18.82 17.96
CA TYR A 395 6.02 20.18 17.87
C TYR A 395 7.51 20.17 18.22
N GLY A 396 8.35 19.58 17.36
CA GLY A 396 9.73 20.06 17.23
C GLY A 396 10.85 19.36 17.99
N ASN A 397 10.75 18.10 18.50
CA ASN A 397 11.95 17.43 19.05
C ASN A 397 12.04 15.91 19.00
N LYS A 398 11.01 15.17 18.66
CA LYS A 398 11.08 13.73 18.36
C LYS A 398 9.95 13.40 17.41
N ALA A 399 10.28 13.11 16.17
CA ALA A 399 9.34 12.62 15.19
C ALA A 399 8.71 11.29 15.67
N THR A 400 7.64 11.40 16.43
CA THR A 400 6.85 10.27 16.90
C THR A 400 5.59 10.19 16.04
N SER A 401 5.65 9.39 14.99
CA SER A 401 4.47 9.08 14.19
C SER A 401 3.49 8.24 14.99
N ALA A 402 2.22 8.54 14.82
CA ALA A 402 1.09 7.72 15.26
C ALA A 402 0.40 7.10 14.05
N ILE A 403 -0.44 6.08 14.25
CA ILE A 403 -1.29 5.56 13.18
C ILE A 403 -2.71 6.05 13.39
N TYR A 404 -3.27 6.67 12.36
CA TYR A 404 -4.67 7.07 12.30
C TYR A 404 -5.36 6.43 11.11
N ALA A 405 -6.69 6.34 11.19
CA ALA A 405 -7.52 5.89 10.09
C ALA A 405 -8.84 6.64 10.03
N GLN A 406 -9.41 6.73 8.83
CA GLN A 406 -10.74 7.24 8.57
C GLN A 406 -11.48 6.25 7.67
N ARG A 407 -12.75 6.01 7.97
CA ARG A 407 -13.65 5.28 7.10
C ARG A 407 -14.58 6.26 6.38
N ILE A 408 -14.67 6.15 5.07
CA ILE A 408 -15.55 6.96 4.23
C ILE A 408 -16.57 6.08 3.52
N ASP A 409 -17.80 6.58 3.38
CA ASP A 409 -18.83 5.92 2.56
C ASP A 409 -18.68 6.28 1.08
N LYS A 410 -19.49 5.64 0.23
CA LYS A 410 -19.52 5.91 -1.22
C LYS A 410 -19.84 7.37 -1.60
N ASN A 411 -20.44 8.15 -0.71
CA ASN A 411 -20.75 9.55 -0.97
C ASN A 411 -19.62 10.48 -0.48
N GLY A 412 -18.49 9.93 -0.01
CA GLY A 412 -17.39 10.70 0.54
C GLY A 412 -17.61 11.20 1.97
N ARG A 413 -18.58 10.64 2.71
CA ARG A 413 -18.84 11.06 4.08
C ARG A 413 -17.93 10.29 5.04
N SER A 414 -17.26 11.03 5.93
CA SER A 414 -16.53 10.43 7.03
C SER A 414 -17.49 9.73 7.99
N LEU A 415 -17.19 8.46 8.30
CA LEU A 415 -17.99 7.62 9.20
C LEU A 415 -17.41 7.53 10.61
N TRP A 416 -16.15 7.95 10.80
CA TRP A 416 -15.47 8.04 12.10
C TRP A 416 -15.25 9.50 12.49
N ALA A 417 -14.47 9.74 13.55
CA ALA A 417 -14.21 11.08 14.05
C ALA A 417 -13.60 12.00 12.97
N LEU A 418 -13.86 13.29 13.08
CA LEU A 418 -13.25 14.31 12.22
C LEU A 418 -11.71 14.18 12.31
N ASN A 419 -11.04 14.24 11.16
CA ASN A 419 -9.59 14.02 11.05
C ASN A 419 -9.12 12.62 11.49
N GLY A 420 -10.00 11.62 11.46
CA GLY A 420 -9.68 10.22 11.73
C GLY A 420 -9.72 9.84 13.22
N MET A 421 -9.72 8.54 13.45
CA MET A 421 -9.55 7.97 14.79
C MET A 421 -8.14 7.42 14.96
N PRO A 422 -7.54 7.54 16.15
CA PRO A 422 -6.24 6.93 16.43
C PRO A 422 -6.35 5.40 16.46
N ILE A 423 -5.42 4.71 15.82
CA ILE A 423 -5.22 3.26 15.92
C ILE A 423 -4.12 2.96 16.93
N CYS A 424 -3.02 3.70 16.87
CA CYS A 424 -1.92 3.60 17.83
C CYS A 424 -1.38 4.99 18.15
N LEU A 425 -1.27 5.29 19.45
CA LEU A 425 -0.71 6.52 20.03
C LEU A 425 0.46 6.20 20.98
N ALA A 426 1.06 5.01 20.87
CA ALA A 426 2.17 4.65 21.73
C ALA A 426 3.39 5.53 21.46
N ASP A 427 4.18 5.81 22.49
CA ASP A 427 5.45 6.52 22.34
C ASP A 427 6.43 5.74 21.45
N GLY A 428 7.49 6.39 20.95
CA GLY A 428 8.56 5.75 20.19
C GLY A 428 8.36 5.68 18.69
N GLY A 429 7.19 6.08 18.17
CA GLY A 429 6.87 6.14 16.75
C GLY A 429 6.44 4.81 16.14
N GLN A 430 5.45 4.87 15.27
CA GLN A 430 4.93 3.76 14.51
C GLN A 430 5.30 3.95 13.03
N MET A 431 5.66 2.85 12.36
CA MET A 431 6.19 2.90 10.99
C MET A 431 5.57 1.82 10.13
N THR A 432 5.55 2.07 8.82
CA THR A 432 5.19 1.08 7.79
C THR A 432 3.89 0.30 8.08
N PRO A 433 2.75 0.96 8.38
CA PRO A 433 1.52 0.23 8.60
C PRO A 433 1.08 -0.46 7.31
N ASP A 434 0.56 -1.68 7.46
CA ASP A 434 -0.11 -2.40 6.40
C ASP A 434 -1.39 -3.05 6.91
N ALA A 435 -2.42 -3.20 6.05
CA ALA A 435 -3.75 -3.59 6.50
C ALA A 435 -4.51 -4.44 5.48
N ILE A 436 -5.38 -5.28 6.02
CA ILE A 436 -6.31 -6.09 5.24
C ILE A 436 -7.73 -6.00 5.79
N MET A 437 -8.69 -6.37 4.96
CA MET A 437 -10.08 -6.55 5.37
C MET A 437 -10.44 -8.04 5.41
N THR A 438 -10.89 -8.51 6.57
CA THR A 438 -11.48 -9.86 6.73
C THR A 438 -12.92 -9.72 7.22
N ASP A 439 -13.90 -10.12 6.42
CA ASP A 439 -15.33 -9.91 6.67
C ASP A 439 -15.64 -8.44 7.02
N ASN A 440 -15.86 -8.11 8.29
CA ASN A 440 -16.13 -6.78 8.83
C ASN A 440 -15.08 -6.33 9.86
N ILE A 441 -13.89 -6.93 9.81
CA ILE A 441 -12.74 -6.58 10.65
C ILE A 441 -11.63 -6.06 9.74
N ALA A 442 -11.17 -4.84 9.97
CA ALA A 442 -9.90 -4.39 9.44
C ALA A 442 -8.79 -4.83 10.39
N LEU A 443 -7.80 -5.55 9.89
CA LEU A 443 -6.59 -5.94 10.59
C LEU A 443 -5.47 -5.06 10.08
N ILE A 444 -4.75 -4.39 10.99
CA ILE A 444 -3.62 -3.54 10.67
C ILE A 444 -2.40 -3.98 11.47
N ALA A 445 -1.24 -4.08 10.84
CA ALA A 445 0.05 -4.40 11.46
C ALA A 445 1.06 -3.29 11.19
N TRP A 446 2.02 -3.07 12.10
CA TRP A 446 3.03 -2.03 11.95
C TRP A 446 4.31 -2.35 12.72
N SER A 447 5.39 -1.65 12.36
CA SER A 447 6.63 -1.60 13.15
C SER A 447 6.48 -0.53 14.24
N ASP A 448 6.81 -0.86 15.48
CA ASP A 448 6.52 -0.06 16.67
C ASP A 448 7.77 0.15 17.53
N GLY A 449 8.14 1.40 17.76
CA GLY A 449 9.30 1.77 18.55
C GLY A 449 9.02 2.05 20.04
N ARG A 450 7.88 1.60 20.60
CA ARG A 450 7.43 1.94 21.97
C ARG A 450 8.38 1.52 23.09
N ASN A 451 9.26 0.55 22.86
CA ASN A 451 10.21 0.08 23.85
C ASN A 451 11.46 0.97 24.02
N GLY A 452 11.55 2.06 23.28
CA GLY A 452 12.36 3.24 23.63
C GLY A 452 13.81 3.25 23.17
N ASP A 453 14.38 2.16 22.68
CA ASP A 453 15.69 2.17 22.03
C ASP A 453 15.55 2.19 20.52
N SER A 454 16.31 3.06 19.84
CA SER A 454 16.27 3.22 18.37
C SER A 454 16.64 1.95 17.59
N TYR A 455 16.97 0.86 18.27
CA TYR A 455 17.35 -0.44 17.74
C TYR A 455 16.44 -1.59 18.23
N ASP A 456 15.39 -1.30 19.02
CA ASP A 456 14.44 -2.30 19.54
C ASP A 456 13.05 -1.94 19.03
N ILE A 457 12.78 -2.37 17.80
CA ILE A 457 11.52 -2.11 17.09
C ILE A 457 10.80 -3.44 16.95
N ASP A 458 9.56 -3.46 17.38
CA ASP A 458 8.70 -4.64 17.45
C ASP A 458 7.63 -4.66 16.35
N ILE A 459 6.93 -5.79 16.21
CA ILE A 459 5.73 -5.88 15.39
C ILE A 459 4.49 -5.93 16.27
N TYR A 460 3.61 -4.98 16.04
CA TYR A 460 2.28 -4.91 16.66
C TYR A 460 1.17 -4.97 15.61
N ALA A 461 -0.02 -5.32 16.06
CA ALA A 461 -1.23 -5.29 15.24
C ALA A 461 -2.45 -4.82 16.04
N ASP A 462 -3.51 -4.43 15.35
CA ASP A 462 -4.82 -4.14 15.94
C ASP A 462 -5.96 -4.60 15.04
N LEU A 463 -7.15 -4.75 15.65
CA LEU A 463 -8.38 -5.19 15.02
C LEU A 463 -9.44 -4.11 15.14
N ILE A 464 -9.93 -3.62 14.02
CA ILE A 464 -10.98 -2.59 13.95
C ILE A 464 -12.28 -3.25 13.51
N LEU A 465 -13.25 -3.35 14.42
CA LEU A 465 -14.58 -3.89 14.13
C LEU A 465 -15.46 -2.83 13.44
N LEU A 466 -15.93 -3.09 12.23
CA LEU A 466 -16.75 -2.14 11.45
C LEU A 466 -18.24 -2.14 11.82
N ASN A 467 -18.73 -3.17 12.51
CA ASN A 467 -20.14 -3.33 12.85
C ASN A 467 -20.53 -2.80 14.24
N SER A 468 -19.65 -2.13 14.96
CA SER A 468 -20.07 -1.39 16.14
C SER A 468 -20.99 -0.24 15.67
N LYS A 469 -22.32 -0.45 15.72
CA LYS A 469 -23.26 0.67 15.69
C LYS A 469 -22.78 1.63 16.75
N ILE A 470 -22.33 2.80 16.34
CA ILE A 470 -22.25 3.95 17.24
C ILE A 470 -23.72 4.18 17.61
N THR A 471 -24.12 3.71 18.79
CA THR A 471 -25.42 4.09 19.35
C THR A 471 -25.35 5.59 19.57
N GLU A 472 -26.17 6.32 18.81
CA GLU A 472 -26.45 7.74 18.95
C GLU A 472 -26.72 8.15 20.40
#